data_0925836975f662ee43892c7f119a200d
#
_entry.id   0925836975f662ee43892c7f119a200d
#
_cell.length_a   1.000
_cell.length_b   1.000
_cell.length_c   1.000
_cell.angle_alpha   90.00
_cell.angle_beta   90.00
_cell.angle_gamma   90.00
#
_symmetry.space_group_name_H-M   'P 1'
#
loop_
_entity.id
_entity.type
_entity.pdbx_description
1 polymer ?
#
loop_
_entity_poly.entity_id
_entity_poly.type
_entity_poly.pdbx_seq_one_letter_code
_entity_poly.pdbx_strand_id
1 'polypeptide(L)'
;MSKTKYTYAVARIRALEVSLLTNAVIEQLLACKSAEQALQLLVEKGWGDLTAGTLDADEVLNKEEEKMWQTIREVAPDMHVFDVLSLPKLYHNLKAAIKEVCTDCLLYTSDAADEL
;
A
#
# COMPACT_ATOMS: atom_id res chain seq x y z
N MET A 1 -15.16 15.79 -25.20
CA MET A 1 -14.86 14.89 -24.03
C MET A 1 -15.18 15.64 -22.76
N SER A 2 -16.06 15.08 -21.95
CA SER A 2 -16.67 15.77 -20.82
C SER A 2 -15.63 16.05 -19.72
N LYS A 3 -15.40 17.33 -19.41
CA LYS A 3 -14.61 17.78 -18.25
C LYS A 3 -15.15 17.25 -16.92
N THR A 4 -16.37 16.77 -16.90
CA THR A 4 -17.07 16.23 -15.73
C THR A 4 -16.62 14.82 -15.30
N LYS A 5 -16.01 14.04 -16.21
CA LYS A 5 -15.63 12.63 -15.95
C LYS A 5 -14.64 12.48 -14.78
N TYR A 6 -13.76 13.43 -14.58
CA TYR A 6 -12.73 13.41 -13.54
C TYR A 6 -12.98 14.37 -12.37
N THR A 7 -14.06 15.14 -12.39
CA THR A 7 -14.33 16.15 -11.35
C THR A 7 -14.44 15.50 -9.97
N TYR A 8 -15.18 14.41 -9.86
CA TYR A 8 -15.30 13.67 -8.61
C TYR A 8 -13.96 13.09 -8.16
N ALA A 9 -13.23 12.46 -9.07
CA ALA A 9 -11.92 11.89 -8.79
C ALA A 9 -10.94 12.96 -8.25
N VAL A 10 -10.87 14.12 -8.92
CA VAL A 10 -10.02 15.23 -8.48
C VAL A 10 -10.41 15.72 -7.09
N ALA A 11 -11.70 15.93 -6.83
CA ALA A 11 -12.18 16.38 -5.53
C ALA A 11 -11.86 15.35 -4.43
N ARG A 12 -12.06 14.06 -4.69
CA ARG A 12 -11.79 13.00 -3.75
C ARG A 12 -10.29 12.88 -3.43
N ILE A 13 -9.43 12.91 -4.46
CA ILE A 13 -7.98 12.86 -4.28
C ILE A 13 -7.47 14.07 -3.51
N ARG A 14 -7.96 15.27 -3.84
CA ARG A 14 -7.61 16.51 -3.10
C ARG A 14 -7.98 16.43 -1.62
N ALA A 15 -9.12 15.83 -1.29
CA ALA A 15 -9.51 15.60 0.11
C ALA A 15 -8.57 14.65 0.82
N LEU A 16 -8.07 13.61 0.13
CA LEU A 16 -7.14 12.63 0.68
C LEU A 16 -5.70 13.16 0.81
N GLU A 17 -5.30 14.13 -0.02
CA GLU A 17 -3.97 14.78 0.09
C GLU A 17 -3.72 15.37 1.49
N VAL A 18 -4.77 15.76 2.22
CA VAL A 18 -4.65 16.29 3.57
C VAL A 18 -4.16 15.23 4.58
N SER A 19 -4.39 13.94 4.29
CA SER A 19 -3.97 12.82 5.14
C SER A 19 -2.55 12.31 4.85
N LEU A 20 -1.85 12.89 3.87
CA LEU A 20 -0.48 12.51 3.58
C LEU A 20 0.47 12.83 4.75
N LEU A 21 1.46 11.98 4.94
CA LEU A 21 2.49 12.21 5.94
C LEU A 21 3.31 13.46 5.58
N THR A 22 3.35 14.40 6.51
CA THR A 22 4.18 15.60 6.38
C THR A 22 5.63 15.32 6.79
N ASN A 23 6.57 16.17 6.35
CA ASN A 23 7.97 16.08 6.78
C ASN A 23 8.09 16.07 8.31
N ALA A 24 7.29 16.84 9.02
CA ALA A 24 7.28 16.87 10.49
C ALA A 24 6.89 15.50 11.09
N VAL A 25 5.95 14.79 10.49
CA VAL A 25 5.57 13.43 10.93
C VAL A 25 6.68 12.43 10.63
N ILE A 26 7.34 12.56 9.47
CA ILE A 26 8.49 11.71 9.10
C ILE A 26 9.64 11.92 10.09
N GLU A 27 9.93 13.16 10.47
CA GLU A 27 10.94 13.45 11.50
C GLU A 27 10.59 12.85 12.85
N GLN A 28 9.31 12.87 13.24
CA GLN A 28 8.82 12.22 14.45
C GLN A 28 8.99 10.69 14.39
N LEU A 29 8.70 10.07 13.24
CA LEU A 29 8.92 8.63 13.02
C LEU A 29 10.41 8.27 13.16
N LEU A 30 11.30 9.07 12.55
CA LEU A 30 12.75 8.87 12.66
C LEU A 30 13.29 9.09 14.07
N ALA A 31 12.62 9.90 14.89
CA ALA A 31 12.98 10.14 16.29
C ALA A 31 12.45 9.05 17.25
N CYS A 32 11.61 8.15 16.80
CA CYS A 32 11.11 7.03 17.61
C CYS A 32 12.27 6.12 18.02
N LYS A 33 12.22 5.66 19.29
CA LYS A 33 13.28 4.81 19.85
C LYS A 33 13.05 3.32 19.61
N SER A 34 11.84 2.94 19.19
CA SER A 34 11.48 1.56 18.88
C SER A 34 10.50 1.50 17.71
N ALA A 35 10.49 0.36 17.02
CA ALA A 35 9.54 0.09 15.94
C ALA A 35 8.08 0.19 16.43
N GLU A 36 7.80 -0.29 17.64
CA GLU A 36 6.46 -0.22 18.24
C GLU A 36 5.96 1.23 18.38
N GLN A 37 6.83 2.15 18.82
CA GLN A 37 6.49 3.57 18.92
C GLN A 37 6.22 4.18 17.55
N ALA A 38 7.00 3.81 16.53
CA ALA A 38 6.79 4.27 15.17
C ALA A 38 5.44 3.76 14.61
N LEU A 39 5.13 2.49 14.83
CA LEU A 39 3.87 1.89 14.40
C LEU A 39 2.67 2.53 15.12
N GLN A 40 2.77 2.76 16.43
CA GLN A 40 1.72 3.48 17.18
C GLN A 40 1.47 4.87 16.61
N LEU A 41 2.54 5.61 16.29
CA LEU A 41 2.42 6.93 15.68
C LEU A 41 1.74 6.86 14.30
N LEU A 42 2.05 5.85 13.47
CA LEU A 42 1.38 5.64 12.19
C LEU A 42 -0.12 5.35 12.38
N VAL A 43 -0.47 4.48 13.32
CA VAL A 43 -1.87 4.16 13.64
C VAL A 43 -2.63 5.39 14.16
N GLU A 44 -2.01 6.25 14.98
CA GLU A 44 -2.59 7.53 15.41
C GLU A 44 -2.86 8.48 14.22
N LYS A 45 -2.07 8.37 13.15
CA LYS A 45 -2.28 9.11 11.91
C LYS A 45 -3.30 8.46 10.97
N GLY A 46 -3.91 7.36 11.37
CA GLY A 46 -4.94 6.64 10.61
C GLY A 46 -4.41 5.59 9.65
N TRP A 47 -3.14 5.22 9.78
CA TRP A 47 -2.55 4.13 9.02
C TRP A 47 -2.91 2.77 9.64
N GLY A 48 -3.07 1.77 8.80
CA GLY A 48 -3.41 0.43 9.26
C GLY A 48 -4.87 0.27 9.68
N ASP A 49 -5.10 -0.71 10.55
CA ASP A 49 -6.41 -0.99 11.14
C ASP A 49 -6.28 -1.05 12.66
N LEU A 50 -7.01 -0.19 13.36
CA LEU A 50 -7.05 -0.13 14.84
C LEU A 50 -7.63 -1.40 15.47
N THR A 51 -8.28 -2.25 14.69
CA THR A 51 -8.94 -3.48 15.19
C THR A 51 -8.03 -4.71 15.15
N ALA A 52 -6.90 -4.64 14.44
CA ALA A 52 -5.91 -5.70 14.43
C ALA A 52 -5.11 -5.64 15.75
N GLY A 53 -5.26 -6.64 16.59
CA GLY A 53 -4.64 -6.70 17.92
C GLY A 53 -3.11 -6.90 17.93
N THR A 54 -2.47 -6.97 16.76
CA THR A 54 -1.01 -7.07 16.56
C THR A 54 -0.55 -5.90 15.70
N LEU A 55 0.40 -5.13 16.23
CA LEU A 55 1.08 -4.06 15.50
C LEU A 55 2.24 -4.68 14.70
N ASP A 56 1.91 -5.21 13.52
CA ASP A 56 2.90 -5.65 12.55
C ASP A 56 3.07 -4.61 11.45
N ALA A 57 4.32 -4.28 11.12
CA ALA A 57 4.65 -3.27 10.12
C ALA A 57 4.11 -3.65 8.74
N ASP A 58 4.25 -4.91 8.37
CA ASP A 58 3.83 -5.42 7.06
C ASP A 58 2.30 -5.38 6.93
N GLU A 59 1.57 -5.74 8.00
CA GLU A 59 0.11 -5.60 8.01
C GLU A 59 -0.34 -4.15 7.84
N VAL A 60 0.32 -3.21 8.52
CA VAL A 60 0.00 -1.77 8.41
C VAL A 60 0.22 -1.27 6.99
N LEU A 61 1.37 -1.61 6.38
CA LEU A 61 1.72 -1.18 5.03
C LEU A 61 0.81 -1.84 3.96
N ASN A 62 0.55 -3.13 4.08
CA ASN A 62 -0.35 -3.85 3.18
C ASN A 62 -1.77 -3.28 3.24
N LYS A 63 -2.23 -2.91 4.42
CA LYS A 63 -3.54 -2.30 4.61
C LYS A 63 -3.65 -0.93 3.95
N GLU A 64 -2.59 -0.13 4.00
CA GLU A 64 -2.54 1.16 3.29
C GLU A 64 -2.51 0.96 1.77
N GLU A 65 -1.79 -0.04 1.26
CA GLU A 65 -1.82 -0.38 -0.16
C GLU A 65 -3.23 -0.79 -0.60
N GLU A 66 -3.93 -1.61 0.19
CA GLU A 66 -5.33 -1.97 -0.09
C GLU A 66 -6.25 -0.75 -0.15
N LYS A 67 -6.15 0.16 0.83
CA LYS A 67 -6.92 1.42 0.86
C LYS A 67 -6.63 2.29 -0.37
N MET A 68 -5.37 2.38 -0.78
CA MET A 68 -4.98 3.09 -1.98
C MET A 68 -5.64 2.49 -3.23
N TRP A 69 -5.55 1.18 -3.42
CA TRP A 69 -6.16 0.50 -4.56
C TRP A 69 -7.68 0.57 -4.54
N GLN A 70 -8.29 0.50 -3.35
CA GLN A 70 -9.73 0.70 -3.21
C GLN A 70 -10.13 2.11 -3.65
N THR A 71 -9.41 3.14 -3.20
CA THR A 71 -9.64 4.52 -3.61
C THR A 71 -9.51 4.69 -5.12
N ILE A 72 -8.47 4.11 -5.74
CA ILE A 72 -8.30 4.15 -7.19
C ILE A 72 -9.52 3.53 -7.90
N ARG A 73 -9.99 2.36 -7.46
CA ARG A 73 -11.17 1.71 -8.04
C ARG A 73 -12.44 2.55 -7.90
N GLU A 74 -12.60 3.28 -6.79
CA GLU A 74 -13.76 4.14 -6.56
C GLU A 74 -13.76 5.37 -7.47
N VAL A 75 -12.59 5.95 -7.75
CA VAL A 75 -12.51 7.24 -8.45
C VAL A 75 -12.10 7.12 -9.91
N ALA A 76 -11.50 6.03 -10.32
CA ALA A 76 -11.02 5.85 -11.68
C ALA A 76 -12.18 5.55 -12.64
N PRO A 77 -12.42 6.38 -13.64
CA PRO A 77 -13.47 6.12 -14.64
C PRO A 77 -13.11 4.96 -15.58
N ASP A 78 -11.84 4.61 -15.66
CA ASP A 78 -11.30 3.55 -16.48
C ASP A 78 -10.11 2.92 -15.75
N MET A 79 -10.24 1.64 -15.40
CA MET A 79 -9.20 0.89 -14.69
C MET A 79 -8.08 0.38 -15.59
N HIS A 80 -8.28 0.30 -16.92
CA HIS A 80 -7.26 -0.25 -17.83
C HIS A 80 -5.93 0.49 -17.79
N VAL A 81 -5.96 1.79 -17.48
CA VAL A 81 -4.73 2.58 -17.31
C VAL A 81 -3.88 2.05 -16.16
N PHE A 82 -4.51 1.49 -15.14
CA PHE A 82 -3.84 0.97 -13.93
C PHE A 82 -3.42 -0.49 -14.07
N ASP A 83 -3.92 -1.22 -15.07
CA ASP A 83 -3.50 -2.61 -15.33
C ASP A 83 -1.99 -2.70 -15.58
N VAL A 84 -1.42 -1.68 -16.23
CA VAL A 84 0.03 -1.61 -16.48
C VAL A 84 0.82 -1.52 -15.16
N LEU A 85 0.30 -0.83 -14.15
CA LEU A 85 0.95 -0.69 -12.84
C LEU A 85 0.91 -1.99 -12.01
N SER A 86 -0.02 -2.89 -12.33
CA SER A 86 -0.11 -4.20 -11.68
C SER A 86 0.85 -5.25 -12.28
N LEU A 87 1.36 -5.03 -13.51
CA LEU A 87 2.23 -5.97 -14.19
C LEU A 87 3.51 -6.32 -13.41
N PRO A 88 4.24 -5.39 -12.77
CA PRO A 88 5.43 -5.74 -12.01
C PRO A 88 5.14 -6.78 -10.92
N LYS A 89 4.04 -6.62 -10.17
CA LYS A 89 3.62 -7.56 -9.12
C LYS A 89 3.25 -8.93 -9.73
N LEU A 90 2.53 -8.93 -10.85
CA LEU A 90 2.18 -10.16 -11.57
C LEU A 90 3.42 -10.93 -12.02
N TYR A 91 4.39 -10.24 -12.65
CA TYR A 91 5.65 -10.85 -13.09
C TYR A 91 6.52 -11.32 -11.93
N HIS A 92 6.52 -10.58 -10.82
CA HIS A 92 7.21 -10.97 -9.60
C HIS A 92 6.64 -12.29 -9.05
N ASN A 93 5.32 -12.37 -8.90
CA ASN A 93 4.64 -13.58 -8.44
C ASN A 93 4.87 -14.76 -9.40
N LEU A 94 4.84 -14.54 -10.71
CA LEU A 94 5.14 -15.56 -11.70
C LEU A 94 6.58 -16.08 -11.55
N LYS A 95 7.56 -15.19 -11.37
CA LYS A 95 8.95 -15.59 -11.15
C LYS A 95 9.11 -16.37 -9.85
N ALA A 96 8.43 -15.99 -8.78
CA ALA A 96 8.44 -16.70 -7.51
C ALA A 96 7.88 -18.12 -7.68
N ALA A 97 6.72 -18.27 -8.32
CA ALA A 97 6.12 -19.58 -8.60
C ALA A 97 7.01 -20.48 -9.47
N ILE A 98 7.65 -19.92 -10.51
CA ILE A 98 8.60 -20.68 -11.35
C ILE A 98 9.81 -21.14 -10.54
N LYS A 99 10.37 -20.27 -9.70
CA LYS A 99 11.49 -20.62 -8.84
C LYS A 99 11.11 -21.73 -7.85
N GLU A 100 9.95 -21.63 -7.23
CA GLU A 100 9.44 -22.65 -6.30
C GLU A 100 9.37 -24.01 -6.98
N VAL A 101 8.76 -24.09 -8.16
CA VAL A 101 8.65 -25.34 -8.93
C VAL A 101 10.00 -25.87 -9.40
N CYS A 102 10.92 -24.98 -9.85
CA CYS A 102 12.21 -25.41 -10.40
C CYS A 102 13.26 -25.75 -9.35
N THR A 103 13.15 -25.20 -8.14
CA THR A 103 14.16 -25.38 -7.08
C THR A 103 13.69 -26.30 -5.97
N ASP A 104 12.46 -26.77 -6.03
CA ASP A 104 11.79 -27.57 -4.97
C ASP A 104 11.92 -26.91 -3.58
N CYS A 105 12.07 -25.59 -3.56
CA CYS A 105 12.37 -24.80 -2.39
C CYS A 105 11.08 -24.09 -1.92
N LEU A 106 10.41 -24.66 -0.94
CA LEU A 106 9.21 -24.14 -0.29
C LEU A 106 9.43 -22.79 0.45
N LEU A 107 10.67 -22.30 0.50
CA LEU A 107 11.05 -21.06 1.21
C LEU A 107 10.73 -19.76 0.45
N TYR A 108 10.15 -19.85 -0.74
CA TYR A 108 9.81 -18.67 -1.57
C TYR A 108 8.32 -18.32 -1.55
N THR A 109 7.57 -18.84 -0.61
CA THR A 109 6.18 -18.43 -0.40
C THR A 109 6.14 -17.09 0.32
N SER A 110 5.38 -16.15 -0.20
CA SER A 110 4.98 -14.83 0.31
C SER A 110 6.08 -13.85 0.77
N ASP A 111 7.05 -14.26 1.60
CA ASP A 111 8.07 -13.34 2.15
C ASP A 111 9.04 -12.78 1.10
N ALA A 112 9.38 -13.53 0.07
CA ALA A 112 10.24 -13.04 -1.01
C ALA A 112 9.46 -12.19 -2.05
N ALA A 113 8.15 -12.17 -1.98
CA ALA A 113 7.31 -11.33 -2.83
C ALA A 113 7.22 -9.89 -2.30
N ASP A 114 7.51 -9.65 -1.02
CA ASP A 114 7.36 -8.36 -0.36
C ASP A 114 8.69 -7.56 -0.27
N GLU A 115 9.85 -8.15 -0.64
CA GLU A 115 11.17 -7.51 -0.48
C GLU A 115 11.70 -6.80 -1.74
N LEU A 116 10.85 -6.42 -2.70
CA LEU A 116 11.32 -5.60 -3.84
C LEU A 116 10.39 -4.45 -4.12
#